data_a680cceddaefa8667499a3d0341e7fd1
#
_entry.id   a680cceddaefa8667499a3d0341e7fd1
#
_cell.length_a   1.000
_cell.length_b   1.000
_cell.length_c   1.000
_cell.angle_alpha   90.00
_cell.angle_beta   90.00
_cell.angle_gamma   90.00
#
_symmetry.space_group_name_H-M   'P 1'
#
loop_
_entity.id
_entity.type
_entity.pdbx_description
1 polymer ?
#
loop_
_entity_poly.entity_id
_entity_poly.type
_entity_poly.pdbx_seq_one_letter_code
_entity_poly.pdbx_strand_id
1 'polypeptide(L)'
;GNKNRSILKTAVDFIDQHYMEEDMSLNKAANVANVSANHFSALFSQNMGQTFIEYLTSLRMDKAKEYLRCTGMRSSEIAGEVGYKDAHYFSYLFKKTQGMTPSDYRKAREEKA
;
A
#
# COMPACT_ATOMS: atom_id res chain seq x y z
N GLY A 1 -18.35 -2.70 -17.98
CA GLY A 1 -18.17 -2.26 -19.35
C GLY A 1 -16.92 -1.45 -19.55
N ASN A 2 -16.75 -0.86 -20.71
CA ASN A 2 -15.56 -0.08 -21.06
C ASN A 2 -15.35 1.13 -20.16
N LYS A 3 -16.43 1.76 -19.72
CA LYS A 3 -16.35 2.91 -18.82
C LYS A 3 -15.77 2.53 -17.46
N ASN A 4 -16.24 1.43 -16.88
CA ASN A 4 -15.74 0.94 -15.61
C ASN A 4 -14.27 0.52 -15.70
N ARG A 5 -13.90 -0.12 -16.79
CA ARG A 5 -12.51 -0.50 -17.05
C ARG A 5 -11.60 0.72 -17.13
N SER A 6 -12.05 1.77 -17.79
CA SER A 6 -11.30 3.02 -17.91
C SER A 6 -11.14 3.72 -16.57
N ILE A 7 -12.19 3.76 -15.76
CA ILE A 7 -12.15 4.32 -14.39
C ILE A 7 -11.11 3.57 -13.56
N LEU A 8 -11.17 2.25 -13.57
CA LEU A 8 -10.26 1.42 -12.78
C LEU A 8 -8.81 1.58 -13.24
N LYS A 9 -8.59 1.58 -14.56
CA LYS A 9 -7.21 1.75 -15.08
C LYS A 9 -6.63 3.09 -14.66
N THR A 10 -7.38 4.17 -14.80
CA THR A 10 -6.92 5.49 -14.38
C THR A 10 -6.58 5.52 -12.91
N ALA A 11 -7.45 4.97 -12.06
CA ALA A 11 -7.24 4.97 -10.62
C ALA A 11 -6.07 4.08 -10.22
N VAL A 12 -5.96 2.88 -10.78
CA VAL A 12 -4.88 1.94 -10.45
C VAL A 12 -3.53 2.51 -10.88
N ASP A 13 -3.44 3.09 -12.06
CA ASP A 13 -2.21 3.75 -12.52
C ASP A 13 -1.78 4.86 -11.56
N PHE A 14 -2.75 5.66 -11.09
CA PHE A 14 -2.49 6.71 -10.12
C PHE A 14 -2.00 6.13 -8.78
N ILE A 15 -2.68 5.12 -8.27
CA ILE A 15 -2.31 4.48 -7.00
C ILE A 15 -0.90 3.89 -7.10
N ASP A 16 -0.61 3.19 -8.20
CA ASP A 16 0.69 2.54 -8.39
C ASP A 16 1.84 3.55 -8.45
N GLN A 17 1.57 4.76 -8.91
CA GLN A 17 2.58 5.82 -8.99
C GLN A 17 2.70 6.63 -7.69
N HIS A 18 1.67 6.65 -6.84
CA HIS A 18 1.58 7.55 -5.69
C HIS A 18 1.31 6.86 -4.35
N TYR A 19 1.39 5.52 -4.29
CA TYR A 19 1.02 4.78 -3.09
C TYR A 19 1.92 5.10 -1.89
N MET A 20 3.16 5.56 -2.12
CA MET A 20 4.08 5.91 -1.04
C MET A 20 3.83 7.30 -0.47
N GLU A 21 2.97 8.08 -1.09
CA GLU A 21 2.62 9.41 -0.56
C GLU A 21 1.73 9.24 0.65
N GLU A 22 2.06 9.97 1.71
CA GLU A 22 1.38 9.89 2.99
C GLU A 22 -0.10 10.21 2.89
N ASP A 23 -0.46 11.15 2.01
CA ASP A 23 -1.84 11.61 1.83
C ASP A 23 -2.66 10.79 0.84
N MET A 24 -2.15 9.66 0.37
CA MET A 24 -2.93 8.77 -0.50
C MET A 24 -4.19 8.33 0.23
N SER A 25 -5.34 8.40 -0.44
CA SER A 25 -6.63 8.08 0.14
C SER A 25 -7.60 7.59 -0.92
N LEU A 26 -8.68 6.95 -0.44
CA LEU A 26 -9.78 6.52 -1.30
C LEU A 26 -10.37 7.72 -2.06
N ASN A 27 -10.59 8.83 -1.34
CA ASN A 27 -11.15 10.05 -1.95
C ASN A 27 -10.23 10.59 -3.05
N LYS A 28 -8.94 10.59 -2.81
CA LYS A 28 -7.97 11.08 -3.77
C LYS A 28 -7.98 10.24 -5.06
N ALA A 29 -7.99 8.93 -4.92
CA ALA A 29 -8.04 8.02 -6.06
C ALA A 29 -9.37 8.17 -6.84
N ALA A 30 -10.48 8.26 -6.12
CA ALA A 30 -11.79 8.47 -6.71
C ALA A 30 -11.86 9.78 -7.50
N ASN A 31 -11.29 10.86 -6.93
CA ASN A 31 -11.26 12.16 -7.59
C ASN A 31 -10.47 12.12 -8.90
N VAL A 32 -9.34 11.43 -8.92
CA VAL A 32 -8.53 11.29 -10.13
C VAL A 32 -9.32 10.56 -11.22
N ALA A 33 -10.10 9.56 -10.83
CA ALA A 33 -10.95 8.81 -11.75
C ALA A 33 -12.28 9.52 -12.05
N ASN A 34 -12.52 10.66 -11.42
CA ASN A 34 -13.68 11.52 -11.64
C ASN A 34 -15.01 10.83 -11.27
N VAL A 35 -15.01 10.10 -10.16
CA VAL A 35 -16.20 9.43 -9.63
C VAL A 35 -16.30 9.70 -8.13
N SER A 36 -17.46 9.42 -7.54
CA SER A 36 -17.64 9.54 -6.10
C SER A 36 -16.84 8.46 -5.37
N ALA A 37 -16.48 8.74 -4.11
CA ALA A 37 -15.77 7.77 -3.28
C ALA A 37 -16.56 6.47 -3.10
N ASN A 38 -17.88 6.59 -2.87
CA ASN A 38 -18.72 5.39 -2.69
C ASN A 38 -18.79 4.55 -3.96
N HIS A 39 -18.93 5.18 -5.10
CA HIS A 39 -18.97 4.48 -6.38
C HIS A 39 -17.64 3.80 -6.67
N PHE A 40 -16.55 4.54 -6.46
CA PHE A 40 -15.20 4.00 -6.66
C PHE A 40 -14.92 2.81 -5.75
N SER A 41 -15.25 2.93 -4.45
CA SER A 41 -15.03 1.86 -3.47
C SER A 41 -15.71 0.56 -3.90
N ALA A 42 -16.98 0.65 -4.28
CA ALA A 42 -17.74 -0.52 -4.74
C ALA A 42 -17.16 -1.11 -6.02
N LEU A 43 -16.87 -0.24 -7.00
CA LEU A 43 -16.32 -0.67 -8.28
C LEU A 43 -14.96 -1.35 -8.11
N PHE A 44 -14.11 -0.76 -7.28
CA PHE A 44 -12.77 -1.30 -7.01
C PHE A 44 -12.86 -2.69 -6.39
N SER A 45 -13.64 -2.82 -5.31
CA SER A 45 -13.77 -4.10 -4.60
C SER A 45 -14.36 -5.20 -5.47
N GLN A 46 -15.36 -4.87 -6.27
CA GLN A 46 -16.03 -5.85 -7.16
C GLN A 46 -15.10 -6.37 -8.25
N ASN A 47 -14.21 -5.52 -8.77
CA ASN A 47 -13.38 -5.87 -9.93
C ASN A 47 -11.97 -6.30 -9.56
N MET A 48 -11.44 -5.84 -8.42
CA MET A 48 -10.07 -6.15 -8.01
C MET A 48 -9.97 -7.32 -7.03
N GLY A 49 -11.10 -7.78 -6.50
CA GLY A 49 -11.11 -8.88 -5.53
C GLY A 49 -10.57 -8.50 -4.16
N GLN A 50 -10.36 -7.22 -3.91
CA GLN A 50 -9.89 -6.69 -2.63
C GLN A 50 -10.28 -5.22 -2.52
N THR A 51 -10.32 -4.70 -1.30
CA THR A 51 -10.65 -3.29 -1.09
C THR A 51 -9.48 -2.39 -1.50
N PHE A 52 -9.78 -1.10 -1.70
CA PHE A 52 -8.75 -0.09 -1.95
C PHE A 52 -7.67 -0.11 -0.86
N ILE A 53 -8.09 -0.15 0.41
CA ILE A 53 -7.15 -0.15 1.54
C ILE A 53 -6.27 -1.39 1.55
N GLU A 54 -6.84 -2.56 1.26
CA GLU A 54 -6.07 -3.80 1.15
C GLU A 54 -5.03 -3.70 0.03
N TYR A 55 -5.42 -3.16 -1.10
CA TYR A 55 -4.52 -2.98 -2.24
C TYR A 55 -3.38 -2.00 -1.90
N LEU A 56 -3.73 -0.85 -1.33
CA LEU A 56 -2.74 0.16 -0.92
C LEU A 56 -1.76 -0.41 0.11
N THR A 57 -2.28 -1.10 1.12
CA THR A 57 -1.46 -1.72 2.17
C THR A 57 -0.50 -2.74 1.56
N SER A 58 -0.98 -3.57 0.64
CA SER A 58 -0.17 -4.58 -0.03
C SER A 58 1.01 -3.95 -0.77
N LEU A 59 0.76 -2.88 -1.53
CA LEU A 59 1.82 -2.16 -2.25
C LEU A 59 2.87 -1.59 -1.28
N ARG A 60 2.41 -0.97 -0.22
CA ARG A 60 3.29 -0.36 0.78
C ARG A 60 4.12 -1.40 1.52
N MET A 61 3.51 -2.53 1.87
CA MET A 61 4.21 -3.61 2.58
C MET A 61 5.24 -4.31 1.68
N ASP A 62 4.92 -4.49 0.41
CA ASP A 62 5.88 -5.04 -0.55
C ASP A 62 7.10 -4.13 -0.68
N LYS A 63 6.88 -2.82 -0.73
CA LYS A 63 7.98 -1.85 -0.79
C LYS A 63 8.78 -1.83 0.50
N ALA A 64 8.10 -1.92 1.65
CA ALA A 64 8.76 -1.99 2.94
C ALA A 64 9.67 -3.23 3.02
N LYS A 65 9.21 -4.37 2.54
CA LYS A 65 10.01 -5.59 2.50
C LYS A 65 11.25 -5.41 1.62
N GLU A 66 11.09 -4.73 0.49
CA GLU A 66 12.22 -4.41 -0.40
C GLU A 66 13.28 -3.60 0.33
N TYR A 67 12.87 -2.54 1.03
CA TYR A 67 13.78 -1.74 1.84
C TYR A 67 14.44 -2.55 2.95
N LEU A 68 13.68 -3.44 3.58
CA LEU A 68 14.22 -4.30 4.65
C LEU A 68 15.28 -5.26 4.12
N ARG A 69 15.10 -5.79 2.90
CA ARG A 69 16.05 -6.73 2.28
C ARG A 69 17.26 -6.04 1.70
N CYS A 70 17.07 -4.86 1.12
CA CYS A 70 18.07 -4.25 0.23
C CYS A 70 18.80 -3.06 0.84
N THR A 71 18.39 -2.59 2.03
CA THR A 71 19.00 -1.41 2.67
C THR A 71 19.23 -1.66 4.15
N GLY A 72 20.04 -0.78 4.77
CA GLY A 72 20.21 -0.75 6.22
C GLY A 72 19.27 0.23 6.93
N MET A 73 18.24 0.71 6.25
CA MET A 73 17.31 1.68 6.83
C MET A 73 16.61 1.12 8.06
N ARG A 74 16.42 1.97 9.05
CA ARG A 74 15.66 1.61 10.25
C ARG A 74 14.18 1.47 9.91
N SER A 75 13.50 0.61 10.66
CA SER A 75 12.06 0.39 10.52
C SER A 75 11.27 1.72 10.54
N SER A 76 11.63 2.63 11.44
CA SER A 76 10.97 3.95 11.53
C SER A 76 11.16 4.79 10.28
N GLU A 77 12.32 4.71 9.66
CA GLU A 77 12.59 5.40 8.40
C GLU A 77 11.79 4.80 7.24
N ILE A 78 11.75 3.48 7.20
CA ILE A 78 10.98 2.75 6.18
C ILE A 78 9.50 3.12 6.27
N ALA A 79 8.95 3.21 7.50
CA ALA A 79 7.56 3.62 7.71
C ALA A 79 7.24 4.91 6.96
N GLY A 80 8.07 5.94 7.15
CA GLY A 80 7.90 7.23 6.48
C GLY A 80 8.03 7.12 4.96
N GLU A 81 9.01 6.35 4.49
CA GLU A 81 9.25 6.20 3.06
C GLU A 81 8.08 5.55 2.32
N VAL A 82 7.38 4.62 2.97
CA VAL A 82 6.27 3.92 2.31
C VAL A 82 4.91 4.56 2.57
N GLY A 83 4.87 5.69 3.30
CA GLY A 83 3.66 6.50 3.44
C GLY A 83 2.99 6.47 4.79
N TYR A 84 3.65 5.98 5.84
CA TYR A 84 3.08 5.96 7.20
C TYR A 84 3.74 7.01 8.08
N LYS A 85 2.92 7.94 8.56
CA LYS A 85 3.37 9.00 9.46
C LYS A 85 3.81 8.44 10.81
N ASP A 86 3.09 7.43 11.30
CA ASP A 86 3.31 6.83 12.61
C ASP A 86 4.05 5.49 12.45
N ALA A 87 5.30 5.46 12.91
CA ALA A 87 6.14 4.26 12.82
C ALA A 87 5.59 3.10 13.66
N HIS A 88 4.93 3.40 14.79
CA HIS A 88 4.32 2.35 15.63
C HIS A 88 3.14 1.71 14.91
N TYR A 89 2.31 2.52 14.27
CA TYR A 89 1.19 2.01 13.48
C TYR A 89 1.71 1.15 12.32
N PHE A 90 2.76 1.60 11.65
CA PHE A 90 3.39 0.83 10.57
C PHE A 90 3.84 -0.55 11.07
N SER A 91 4.55 -0.59 12.20
CA SER A 91 5.05 -1.85 12.75
C SER A 91 3.92 -2.80 13.13
N TYR A 92 2.85 -2.26 13.73
CA TYR A 92 1.65 -3.03 14.05
C TYR A 92 1.03 -3.61 12.78
N LEU A 93 0.84 -2.78 11.77
CA LEU A 93 0.21 -3.18 10.52
C LEU A 93 1.06 -4.19 9.77
N PHE A 94 2.38 -3.99 9.75
CA PHE A 94 3.31 -4.93 9.13
C PHE A 94 3.20 -6.31 9.78
N LYS A 95 3.24 -6.36 11.11
CA LYS A 95 3.12 -7.63 11.83
C LYS A 95 1.77 -8.29 11.57
N LYS A 96 0.70 -7.51 11.59
CA LYS A 96 -0.66 -8.01 11.36
C LYS A 96 -0.82 -8.61 9.97
N THR A 97 -0.28 -7.95 8.95
CA THR A 97 -0.47 -8.35 7.55
C THR A 97 0.60 -9.31 7.05
N GLN A 98 1.83 -9.22 7.57
CA GLN A 98 2.96 -10.02 7.09
C GLN A 98 3.34 -11.17 8.02
N GLY A 99 2.77 -11.25 9.21
CA GLY A 99 2.98 -12.37 10.13
C GLY A 99 4.19 -12.23 11.06
N MET A 100 5.00 -11.20 10.92
CA MET A 100 6.14 -10.95 11.78
C MET A 100 6.50 -9.48 11.77
N THR A 101 7.29 -9.03 12.74
CA THR A 101 7.73 -7.63 12.81
C THR A 101 8.70 -7.31 11.66
N PRO A 102 8.86 -6.03 11.31
CA PRO A 102 9.86 -5.66 10.31
C PRO A 102 11.27 -6.13 10.66
N SER A 103 11.66 -6.01 11.93
CA SER A 103 12.99 -6.46 12.39
C SER A 103 13.15 -7.98 12.24
N ASP A 104 12.12 -8.74 12.59
CA ASP A 104 12.13 -10.19 12.44
C ASP A 104 12.22 -10.59 10.97
N TYR A 105 11.50 -9.87 10.11
CA TYR A 105 11.55 -10.13 8.67
C TYR A 105 12.96 -9.93 8.12
N ARG A 106 13.60 -8.82 8.47
CA ARG A 106 14.99 -8.54 8.04
C ARG A 106 15.94 -9.63 8.53
N LYS A 107 15.85 -9.99 9.82
CA LYS A 107 16.70 -10.99 10.43
C LYS A 107 16.55 -12.35 9.76
N ALA A 108 15.32 -12.76 9.50
CA ALA A 108 15.04 -14.04 8.83
C ALA A 108 15.64 -14.07 7.42
N ARG A 109 15.61 -12.95 6.69
CA ARG A 109 16.20 -12.87 5.36
C ARG A 109 17.73 -12.90 5.42
N GLU A 110 18.34 -12.25 6.41
CA GLU A 110 19.80 -12.28 6.62
C GLU A 110 20.27 -13.70 6.94
N GLU A 111 19.52 -14.42 7.75
CA GLU A 111 19.87 -15.81 8.12
C GLU A 111 19.82 -16.77 6.92
N LYS A 112 19.03 -16.45 5.89
CA LYS A 112 18.89 -17.25 4.68
C LYS A 112 19.90 -16.88 3.59
N ALA A 113 20.55 -15.77 3.74
CA ALA A 113 21.48 -15.25 2.73
C ALA A 113 22.78 -16.05 2.64
#